data_06d4482b671405e534f7ab3179e49d4b
#
_entry.id   06d4482b671405e534f7ab3179e49d4b
#
_cell.length_a   1.000
_cell.length_b   1.000
_cell.length_c   1.000
_cell.angle_alpha   90.00
_cell.angle_beta   90.00
_cell.angle_gamma   90.00
#
_symmetry.space_group_name_H-M   'P 1'
#
loop_
_entity.id
_entity.type
_entity.pdbx_description
1 polymer ?
#
loop_
_entity_poly.entity_id
_entity_poly.type
_entity_poly.pdbx_seq_one_letter_code
_entity_poly.pdbx_strand_id
1 'polypeptide(L)'
;MEQIKTLGQIISRLYEFDPEETIYAMEPWAESSPALVALEPEDELLPEEAKSAGLDYFLEIDIAMEVIEGWLEDQDEPKSVSDICNRVIEYAINDA
;
A
#
# COMPACT_ATOMS: atom_id res chain seq x y z
N MET A 1 5.68 -18.73 4.13
CA MET A 1 5.95 -18.35 2.74
C MET A 1 5.48 -16.92 2.50
N GLU A 2 6.33 -16.13 1.91
CA GLU A 2 6.00 -14.74 1.68
C GLU A 2 4.98 -14.57 0.58
N GLN A 3 4.20 -13.51 0.73
CA GLN A 3 3.13 -13.20 -0.19
C GLN A 3 3.47 -11.92 -0.93
N ILE A 4 4.50 -11.98 -1.76
CA ILE A 4 4.87 -10.81 -2.56
C ILE A 4 3.91 -10.68 -3.72
N LYS A 5 3.26 -9.53 -3.79
CA LYS A 5 2.28 -9.21 -4.82
C LYS A 5 2.66 -7.87 -5.44
N THR A 6 1.89 -7.43 -6.41
CA THR A 6 2.08 -6.06 -6.90
C THR A 6 1.33 -5.11 -5.97
N LEU A 7 1.81 -3.86 -5.94
CA LEU A 7 1.15 -2.83 -5.14
C LEU A 7 -0.32 -2.68 -5.55
N GLY A 8 -0.59 -2.75 -6.85
CA GLY A 8 -1.96 -2.66 -7.34
C GLY A 8 -2.85 -3.78 -6.84
N GLN A 9 -2.30 -5.00 -6.76
CA GLN A 9 -3.06 -6.13 -6.23
C GLN A 9 -3.42 -5.92 -4.77
N ILE A 10 -2.49 -5.38 -3.98
CA ILE A 10 -2.75 -5.13 -2.58
C ILE A 10 -3.78 -4.03 -2.43
N ILE A 11 -3.64 -2.94 -3.17
CA ILE A 11 -4.56 -1.82 -3.06
C ILE A 11 -5.97 -2.21 -3.48
N SER A 12 -6.11 -3.11 -4.45
CA SER A 12 -7.43 -3.55 -4.89
C SER A 12 -8.15 -4.43 -3.87
N ARG A 13 -7.42 -4.88 -2.83
CA ARG A 13 -7.97 -5.79 -1.83
C ARG A 13 -7.66 -5.36 -0.42
N LEU A 14 -7.59 -4.04 -0.18
CA LEU A 14 -7.21 -3.53 1.14
C LEU A 14 -8.08 -4.08 2.27
N TYR A 15 -9.37 -4.22 2.02
CA TYR A 15 -10.29 -4.66 3.07
C TYR A 15 -10.07 -6.12 3.48
N GLU A 16 -9.23 -6.87 2.75
CA GLU A 16 -8.90 -8.23 3.13
C GLU A 16 -7.76 -8.30 4.14
N PHE A 17 -7.10 -7.16 4.38
CA PHE A 17 -5.97 -7.11 5.29
C PHE A 17 -6.38 -6.46 6.61
N ASP A 18 -5.59 -6.74 7.65
CA ASP A 18 -5.79 -6.14 8.95
C ASP A 18 -5.44 -4.65 8.87
N PRO A 19 -6.32 -3.75 9.34
CA PRO A 19 -5.99 -2.31 9.29
C PRO A 19 -4.72 -1.94 10.02
N GLU A 20 -4.27 -2.75 10.98
CA GLU A 20 -3.05 -2.47 11.71
C GLU A 20 -1.80 -2.87 10.96
N GLU A 21 -1.93 -3.59 9.87
CA GLU A 21 -0.78 -3.98 9.07
C GLU A 21 -0.31 -2.84 8.19
N THR A 22 0.91 -2.98 7.69
CA THR A 22 1.57 -1.96 6.88
C THR A 22 1.92 -2.52 5.52
N ILE A 23 1.81 -1.68 4.49
CA ILE A 23 2.24 -2.04 3.14
C ILE A 23 3.69 -1.64 2.96
N TYR A 24 4.50 -2.57 2.46
CA TYR A 24 5.90 -2.30 2.08
C TYR A 24 6.02 -2.54 0.59
N ALA A 25 6.69 -1.63 -0.12
CA ALA A 25 6.75 -1.69 -1.58
C ALA A 25 8.10 -1.21 -2.09
N MET A 26 8.50 -1.71 -3.25
CA MET A 26 9.76 -1.34 -3.85
C MET A 26 9.65 -0.01 -4.58
N GLU A 27 10.59 0.90 -4.31
CA GLU A 27 10.65 2.17 -5.01
C GLU A 27 11.37 2.04 -6.34
N PRO A 28 11.05 2.86 -7.33
CA PRO A 28 9.99 3.89 -7.31
C PRO A 28 8.62 3.23 -7.36
N TRP A 29 7.69 3.80 -6.62
CA TRP A 29 6.38 3.17 -6.45
C TRP A 29 5.53 3.29 -7.71
N ALA A 30 4.97 2.16 -8.14
CA ALA A 30 4.07 2.07 -9.27
C ALA A 30 3.10 0.93 -9.00
N GLU A 31 2.06 0.87 -9.81
CA GLU A 31 1.07 -0.19 -9.66
C GLU A 31 1.71 -1.58 -9.72
N SER A 32 2.73 -1.75 -10.52
CA SER A 32 3.40 -3.04 -10.71
C SER A 32 4.52 -3.29 -9.72
N SER A 33 4.79 -2.37 -8.79
CA SER A 33 5.89 -2.55 -7.84
C SER A 33 5.66 -3.78 -6.96
N PRO A 34 6.72 -4.56 -6.73
CA PRO A 34 6.63 -5.65 -5.75
C PRO A 34 6.29 -5.09 -4.37
N ALA A 35 5.41 -5.76 -3.66
CA ALA A 35 4.94 -5.27 -2.36
C ALA A 35 4.47 -6.43 -1.50
N LEU A 36 4.40 -6.19 -0.20
CA LEU A 36 3.82 -7.14 0.74
C LEU A 36 3.18 -6.39 1.90
N VAL A 37 2.37 -7.10 2.67
CA VAL A 37 1.69 -6.55 3.84
C VAL A 37 2.12 -7.36 5.05
N ALA A 38 2.51 -6.66 6.11
CA ALA A 38 2.95 -7.30 7.35
C ALA A 38 2.83 -6.30 8.49
N LEU A 39 2.80 -6.82 9.72
CA LEU A 39 2.83 -5.95 10.88
C LEU A 39 4.20 -5.31 11.00
N GLU A 40 4.20 -4.05 11.42
CA GLU A 40 5.44 -3.32 11.62
C GLU A 40 6.16 -3.90 12.84
N PRO A 41 7.44 -4.24 12.73
CA PRO A 41 8.15 -4.80 13.88
C PRO A 41 8.41 -3.72 14.93
N GLU A 42 8.48 -4.15 16.20
CA GLU A 42 8.67 -3.21 17.29
C GLU A 42 10.09 -2.66 17.36
N ASP A 43 11.05 -3.48 16.97
CA ASP A 43 12.46 -3.13 17.17
C ASP A 43 13.17 -2.69 15.91
N GLU A 44 12.51 -2.76 14.76
CA GLU A 44 13.15 -2.47 13.48
C GLU A 44 12.22 -1.63 12.64
N LEU A 45 12.81 -0.93 11.68
CA LEU A 45 12.02 -0.12 10.75
C LEU A 45 11.27 -0.99 9.74
N LEU A 46 11.85 -2.14 9.37
CA LEU A 46 11.28 -3.00 8.35
C LEU A 46 11.23 -4.44 8.84
N PRO A 47 10.16 -5.17 8.52
CA PRO A 47 10.15 -6.61 8.80
C PRO A 47 11.18 -7.32 7.93
N GLU A 48 11.59 -8.49 8.39
CA GLU A 48 12.63 -9.25 7.72
C GLU A 48 12.25 -9.54 6.27
N GLU A 49 10.98 -9.86 6.02
CA GLU A 49 10.51 -10.15 4.67
C GLU A 49 10.70 -8.97 3.74
N ALA A 50 10.42 -7.77 4.24
CA ALA A 50 10.57 -6.56 3.43
C ALA A 50 12.04 -6.26 3.16
N LYS A 51 12.89 -6.43 4.17
CA LYS A 51 14.31 -6.22 3.98
C LYS A 51 14.87 -7.16 2.92
N SER A 52 14.51 -8.43 3.01
CA SER A 52 15.01 -9.43 2.08
C SER A 52 14.58 -9.15 0.66
N ALA A 53 13.41 -8.57 0.48
CA ALA A 53 12.88 -8.29 -0.85
C ALA A 53 13.23 -6.90 -1.36
N GLY A 54 13.91 -6.08 -0.55
CA GLY A 54 14.27 -4.73 -0.97
C GLY A 54 13.10 -3.76 -0.96
N LEU A 55 12.15 -3.97 -0.06
CA LEU A 55 10.96 -3.15 0.02
C LEU A 55 11.08 -2.13 1.15
N ASP A 56 10.46 -0.98 0.96
CA ASP A 56 10.44 0.09 1.94
C ASP A 56 9.03 0.36 2.40
N TYR A 57 8.90 1.06 3.54
CA TYR A 57 7.62 1.48 4.07
C TYR A 57 6.85 2.27 3.01
N PHE A 58 5.61 1.91 2.80
CA PHE A 58 4.74 2.63 1.86
C PHE A 58 3.64 3.36 2.63
N LEU A 59 2.65 2.64 3.14
CA LEU A 59 1.56 3.20 3.94
C LEU A 59 0.97 2.10 4.80
N GLU A 60 0.37 2.50 5.92
CA GLU A 60 -0.42 1.57 6.70
C GLU A 60 -1.75 1.31 5.99
N ILE A 61 -2.29 0.13 6.20
CA ILE A 61 -3.53 -0.28 5.53
C ILE A 61 -4.67 0.71 5.83
N ASP A 62 -4.85 1.08 7.09
CA ASP A 62 -5.97 1.96 7.45
C ASP A 62 -5.81 3.35 6.85
N ILE A 63 -4.59 3.86 6.73
CA ILE A 63 -4.35 5.15 6.10
C ILE A 63 -4.69 5.08 4.61
N ALA A 64 -4.26 4.01 3.94
CA ALA A 64 -4.57 3.83 2.53
C ALA A 64 -6.07 3.78 2.31
N MET A 65 -6.80 3.09 3.19
CA MET A 65 -8.25 3.01 3.08
C MET A 65 -8.90 4.37 3.24
N GLU A 66 -8.43 5.18 4.20
CA GLU A 66 -8.97 6.52 4.40
C GLU A 66 -8.74 7.42 3.19
N VAL A 67 -7.55 7.32 2.61
CA VAL A 67 -7.24 8.13 1.43
C VAL A 67 -8.19 7.78 0.29
N ILE A 68 -8.41 6.50 0.07
CA ILE A 68 -9.28 6.04 -1.02
C ILE A 68 -10.71 6.48 -0.77
N GLU A 69 -11.23 6.26 0.44
CA GLU A 69 -12.61 6.60 0.75
C GLU A 69 -12.88 8.09 0.60
N GLY A 70 -11.96 8.90 1.13
CA GLY A 70 -12.12 10.35 1.02
C GLY A 70 -12.08 10.83 -0.42
N TRP A 71 -11.18 10.23 -1.21
CA TRP A 71 -11.05 10.62 -2.60
C TRP A 71 -12.28 10.22 -3.41
N LEU A 72 -12.78 8.99 -3.18
CA LEU A 72 -13.92 8.48 -3.95
C LEU A 72 -15.20 9.26 -3.67
N GLU A 73 -15.34 9.81 -2.47
CA GLU A 73 -16.53 10.62 -2.13
C GLU A 73 -16.66 11.84 -3.04
N ASP A 74 -15.54 12.33 -3.56
CA ASP A 74 -15.53 13.52 -4.41
C ASP A 74 -15.62 13.18 -5.88
N GLN A 75 -15.74 11.91 -6.24
CA GLN A 75 -15.75 11.49 -7.64
C GLN A 75 -17.16 11.19 -8.09
N ASP A 76 -17.49 11.65 -9.28
CA ASP A 76 -18.83 11.42 -9.84
C ASP A 76 -18.94 10.08 -10.56
N GLU A 77 -17.82 9.49 -10.91
CA GLU A 77 -17.79 8.25 -11.69
C GLU A 77 -16.92 7.20 -10.99
N PRO A 78 -17.21 5.93 -11.24
CA PRO A 78 -16.37 4.88 -10.71
C PRO A 78 -14.93 5.01 -11.24
N LYS A 79 -13.97 4.66 -10.41
CA LYS A 79 -12.56 4.74 -10.78
C LYS A 79 -11.97 3.35 -10.92
N SER A 80 -11.04 3.19 -11.85
CA SER A 80 -10.36 1.93 -12.04
C SER A 80 -9.38 1.67 -10.90
N VAL A 81 -8.93 0.42 -10.79
CA VAL A 81 -7.90 0.07 -9.81
C VAL A 81 -6.64 0.91 -10.07
N SER A 82 -6.29 1.13 -11.33
CA SER A 82 -5.12 1.94 -11.67
C SER A 82 -5.26 3.37 -11.17
N ASP A 83 -6.44 3.96 -11.34
CA ASP A 83 -6.68 5.32 -10.85
C ASP A 83 -6.55 5.38 -9.34
N ILE A 84 -7.14 4.42 -8.66
CA ILE A 84 -7.10 4.35 -7.20
C ILE A 84 -5.68 4.15 -6.73
N CYS A 85 -4.95 3.25 -7.37
CA CYS A 85 -3.57 2.96 -6.98
C CYS A 85 -2.71 4.21 -7.16
N ASN A 86 -2.87 4.93 -8.27
CA ASN A 86 -2.10 6.14 -8.50
C ASN A 86 -2.39 7.21 -7.48
N ARG A 87 -3.65 7.32 -7.03
CA ARG A 87 -3.99 8.29 -6.00
C ARG A 87 -3.30 7.95 -4.68
N VAL A 88 -3.28 6.68 -4.31
CA VAL A 88 -2.65 6.25 -3.08
C VAL A 88 -1.14 6.49 -3.15
N ILE A 89 -0.53 6.19 -4.30
CA ILE A 89 0.90 6.42 -4.48
C ILE A 89 1.22 7.91 -4.36
N GLU A 90 0.39 8.76 -4.97
CA GLU A 90 0.58 10.19 -4.91
C GLU A 90 0.54 10.69 -3.47
N TYR A 91 -0.41 10.17 -2.70
CA TYR A 91 -0.49 10.52 -1.29
C TYR A 91 0.78 10.09 -0.54
N ALA A 92 1.25 8.87 -0.79
CA ALA A 92 2.42 8.37 -0.09
C ALA A 92 3.67 9.19 -0.40
N ILE A 93 3.80 9.65 -1.64
CA ILE A 93 4.95 10.46 -2.04
C ILE A 93 4.90 11.83 -1.39
N ASN A 94 3.72 12.43 -1.31
CA ASN A 94 3.61 13.83 -0.91
C ASN A 94 3.35 14.03 0.58
N ASP A 95 2.72 13.08 1.25
CA ASP A 95 2.24 13.29 2.61
C ASP A 95 2.75 12.28 3.63
N ALA A 96 3.36 11.22 3.18
CA ALA A 96 3.81 10.19 4.11
C ALA A 96 5.26 10.36 4.52
#